data_6ae909b5520846755b38cb6067befe70
#
_entry.id   6ae909b5520846755b38cb6067befe70
#
_cell.length_a   1.000
_cell.length_b   1.000
_cell.length_c   1.000
_cell.angle_alpha   90.00
_cell.angle_beta   90.00
_cell.angle_gamma   90.00
#
_symmetry.space_group_name_H-M   'P 1'
#
loop_
_entity.id
_entity.type
_entity.pdbx_description
1 polymer ?
#
loop_
_entity_poly.entity_id
_entity_poly.type
_entity_poly.pdbx_seq_one_letter_code
_entity_poly.pdbx_strand_id
1 'polypeptide(L)' 'MTAFLTINGKDYSHKDVNLIRDFFTDEQWDCIFDAVNEYKDYPEKELVTRETESIISQVFSSAY' A
#
# COMPACT_ATOMS: atom_id res chain seq x y z
N MET A 1 -17.01 13.55 -8.69
CA MET A 1 -15.78 13.82 -7.95
C MET A 1 -14.67 12.92 -8.49
N THR A 2 -13.50 13.49 -8.77
CA THR A 2 -12.39 12.71 -9.32
C THR A 2 -11.73 11.91 -8.20
N ALA A 3 -11.55 10.61 -8.43
CA ALA A 3 -10.85 9.77 -7.47
C ALA A 3 -9.38 10.15 -7.42
N PHE A 4 -8.82 10.20 -6.23
CA PHE A 4 -7.39 10.44 -6.05
C PHE A 4 -6.58 9.17 -6.32
N LEU A 5 -7.11 8.03 -5.92
CA LEU A 5 -6.45 6.74 -6.06
C LEU A 5 -7.50 5.65 -6.23
N THR A 6 -7.25 4.71 -7.13
CA THR A 6 -8.13 3.55 -7.33
C THR A 6 -7.36 2.28 -7.03
N ILE A 7 -7.89 1.49 -6.09
CA ILE A 7 -7.26 0.23 -5.67
C ILE A 7 -8.32 -0.86 -5.72
N ASN A 8 -8.05 -1.93 -6.46
CA ASN A 8 -8.95 -3.07 -6.60
C ASN A 8 -10.36 -2.67 -7.05
N GLY A 9 -10.43 -1.69 -7.96
CA GLY A 9 -11.70 -1.22 -8.50
C GLY A 9 -12.47 -0.29 -7.60
N LYS A 10 -11.94 0.07 -6.44
CA LYS A 10 -12.58 1.00 -5.52
C LYS A 10 -11.85 2.33 -5.51
N ASP A 11 -12.61 3.41 -5.60
CA ASP A 11 -12.07 4.76 -5.63
C ASP A 11 -11.90 5.32 -4.22
N TYR A 12 -10.78 5.99 -4.01
CA TYR A 12 -10.47 6.63 -2.74
C TYR A 12 -10.15 8.11 -2.96
N SER A 13 -10.69 8.96 -2.10
CA SER A 13 -10.36 10.37 -2.10
C SER A 13 -9.01 10.59 -1.42
N HIS A 14 -8.47 11.80 -1.57
CA HIS A 14 -7.23 12.19 -0.89
C HIS A 14 -7.37 12.04 0.63
N LYS A 15 -8.54 12.40 1.15
CA LYS A 15 -8.83 12.27 2.58
C LYS A 15 -8.81 10.82 3.04
N ASP A 16 -9.38 9.93 2.24
CA ASP A 16 -9.39 8.49 2.55
C ASP A 16 -7.98 7.93 2.57
N VAL A 17 -7.15 8.31 1.60
CA VAL A 17 -5.76 7.85 1.54
C VAL A 17 -4.99 8.33 2.76
N ASN A 18 -5.18 9.57 3.18
CA ASN A 18 -4.54 10.09 4.39
C ASN A 18 -4.96 9.34 5.64
N LEU A 19 -6.23 8.98 5.76
CA LEU A 19 -6.72 8.20 6.89
C LEU A 19 -6.06 6.82 6.95
N ILE A 20 -5.93 6.16 5.81
CA ILE A 20 -5.26 4.86 5.73
C ILE A 20 -3.79 5.01 6.08
N ARG A 21 -3.15 6.04 5.55
CA ARG A 21 -1.73 6.31 5.81
C ARG A 21 -1.46 6.55 7.30
N ASP A 22 -2.37 7.20 7.99
CA ASP A 22 -2.22 7.54 9.39
C ASP A 22 -2.55 6.38 10.33
N PHE A 23 -3.01 5.25 9.81
CA PHE A 23 -3.29 4.06 10.63
C PHE A 23 -2.07 3.58 11.38
N PHE A 24 -0.90 3.65 10.73
CA PHE A 24 0.35 3.17 11.28
C PHE A 24 1.38 4.30 11.32
N THR A 25 2.32 4.19 12.25
CA THR A 25 3.48 5.08 12.27
C THR A 25 4.41 4.74 11.09
N ASP A 26 5.36 5.64 10.80
CA ASP A 26 6.34 5.39 9.75
C ASP A 26 7.14 4.11 10.00
N GLU A 27 7.52 3.88 11.25
CA GLU A 27 8.23 2.67 11.63
C GLU A 27 7.40 1.41 11.39
N GLN A 28 6.10 1.49 11.69
CA GLN A 28 5.19 0.37 11.46
C GLN A 28 5.00 0.11 9.98
N TRP A 29 4.88 1.17 9.17
CA TRP A 29 4.80 1.02 7.72
C TRP A 29 6.07 0.37 7.16
N ASP A 30 7.23 0.77 7.65
CA ASP A 30 8.50 0.15 7.24
C ASP A 30 8.54 -1.32 7.60
N CYS A 31 8.05 -1.69 8.76
CA CYS A 31 7.97 -3.08 9.20
C CYS A 31 7.09 -3.91 8.25
N ILE A 32 5.93 -3.36 7.88
CA ILE A 32 5.02 -4.02 6.94
C ILE A 32 5.69 -4.17 5.58
N PHE A 33 6.35 -3.13 5.12
CA PHE A 33 7.03 -3.12 3.83
C PHE A 33 8.14 -4.17 3.78
N ASP A 34 8.92 -4.26 4.84
CA ASP A 34 9.99 -5.26 4.94
C ASP A 34 9.45 -6.68 4.94
N ALA A 35 8.36 -6.91 5.66
CA ALA A 35 7.72 -8.23 5.69
C ALA A 35 7.22 -8.64 4.31
N VAL A 36 6.60 -7.71 3.59
CA VAL A 36 6.14 -7.96 2.23
C VAL A 36 7.33 -8.26 1.32
N ASN A 37 8.41 -7.51 1.48
CA ASN A 37 9.62 -7.71 0.68
C ASN A 37 10.22 -9.10 0.84
N GLU A 38 10.19 -9.65 2.05
CA GLU A 38 10.70 -10.99 2.30
C GLU A 38 9.91 -12.06 1.55
N TYR A 39 8.61 -11.86 1.38
CA TYR A 39 7.77 -12.83 0.66
C TYR A 39 8.09 -12.92 -0.82
N LYS A 40 8.82 -11.97 -1.38
CA LYS A 40 9.24 -12.03 -2.78
C LYS A 40 10.11 -13.23 -3.08
N ASP A 41 10.80 -13.75 -2.08
CA ASP A 41 11.67 -14.92 -2.25
C ASP A 41 10.91 -16.22 -2.39
N TYR A 42 9.59 -16.21 -2.16
CA TYR A 42 8.75 -17.38 -2.32
C TYR A 42 8.06 -17.34 -3.68
N PRO A 43 8.41 -18.26 -4.61
CA PRO A 43 7.86 -18.21 -5.98
C PRO A 43 6.33 -18.24 -6.03
N GLU A 44 5.71 -18.99 -5.17
CA GLU A 44 4.25 -19.13 -5.10
C GLU A 44 3.54 -17.88 -4.61
N LYS A 45 4.27 -16.96 -3.97
CA LYS A 45 3.73 -15.71 -3.43
C LYS A 45 4.18 -14.49 -4.21
N GLU A 46 5.00 -14.66 -5.23
CA GLU A 46 5.63 -13.54 -5.93
C GLU A 46 4.61 -12.55 -6.50
N LEU A 47 3.60 -13.06 -7.20
CA LEU A 47 2.62 -12.19 -7.83
C LEU A 47 1.81 -11.38 -6.81
N VAL A 48 1.29 -12.07 -5.79
CA VAL A 48 0.50 -11.41 -4.74
C VAL A 48 1.36 -10.40 -3.99
N THR A 49 2.62 -10.75 -3.74
CA THR A 49 3.55 -9.88 -3.04
C THR A 49 3.82 -8.60 -3.82
N ARG A 50 4.02 -8.70 -5.13
CA ARG A 50 4.24 -7.54 -5.99
C ARG A 50 3.02 -6.63 -6.00
N GLU A 51 1.83 -7.19 -6.10
CA GLU A 51 0.59 -6.42 -6.08
C GLU A 51 0.42 -5.70 -4.74
N THR A 52 0.68 -6.40 -3.64
CA THR A 52 0.58 -5.83 -2.30
C THR A 52 1.58 -4.70 -2.10
N GLU A 53 2.82 -4.91 -2.53
CA GLU A 53 3.86 -3.88 -2.44
C GLU A 53 3.49 -2.65 -3.24
N SER A 54 2.93 -2.84 -4.43
CA SER A 54 2.49 -1.73 -5.27
C SER A 54 1.42 -0.89 -4.58
N ILE A 55 0.44 -1.55 -3.96
CA ILE A 55 -0.64 -0.86 -3.25
C ILE A 55 -0.08 -0.08 -2.05
N ILE A 56 0.77 -0.71 -1.25
CA ILE A 56 1.39 -0.06 -0.09
C ILE A 56 2.19 1.17 -0.53
N SER A 57 2.97 1.03 -1.59
CA SER A 57 3.77 2.11 -2.12
C SER A 57 2.90 3.27 -2.61
N GLN A 58 1.79 2.99 -3.28
CA GLN A 58 0.87 4.00 -3.74
C GLN A 58 0.24 4.77 -2.57
N VAL A 59 -0.21 4.05 -1.56
CA VAL A 59 -0.79 4.68 -0.36
C VAL A 59 0.23 5.55 0.34
N PHE A 60 1.44 5.03 0.51
CA PHE A 60 2.51 5.74 1.22
C PHE A 60 2.93 7.00 0.48
N SER A 61 3.10 6.91 -0.85
CA SER A 61 3.55 8.02 -1.67
C SER A 61 2.48 9.07 -1.91
N SER A 62 1.21 8.66 -1.90
CA SER A 62 0.10 9.52 -2.30
C SER A 62 -0.56 10.24 -1.14
N ALA A 63 -0.19 9.92 0.10
CA ALA A 63 -0.81 10.50 1.29
C ALA A 63 -0.50 11.97 1.48
N TYR A 64 0.55 12.49 0.86
CA TYR A 64 0.98 13.89 1.01
C TYR A 64 1.17 14.60 -0.31
#